data_512676e5cb34327b7490b42b09fea485
#
_entry.id   512676e5cb34327b7490b42b09fea485
#
_cell.length_a   1.000
_cell.length_b   1.000
_cell.length_c   1.000
_cell.angle_alpha   90.00
_cell.angle_beta   90.00
_cell.angle_gamma   90.00
#
_symmetry.space_group_name_H-M   'P 1'
#
loop_
_entity.id
_entity.type
_entity.pdbx_description
1 polymer ?
#
loop_
_entity_poly.entity_id
_entity_poly.type
_entity_poly.pdbx_seq_one_letter_code
_entity_poly.pdbx_strand_id
1 'polypeptide(L)'
;MLDFNFSVNHLVSVLAIASGILYAFQIGTLKKNKSIETKYFTTFISVLSFIVLLFLIIDFRLNIKILNLSIVFFILSSVLLLPPLMWLYVKKIISQEDKVKDKVHFYPSIIVSLIVLVLLIAFFLTKNQFFMSILIKVAFLSLVVVFILQNIYYIYLSIKGYLRHREKIEETYSYSEDVDLSWVKVLIIGYVTFIASIIVVNYFDGEISNIFFNLIILVYIIYIGHNAMKQDSISVLDGKNISDSDYQKDKNISEAQAKIFDKIKADLLDVMVEEKPYLDHNLNIFTLAKRLNTNSKYLSQVINQEFNKSFVHFINEYRIEDAKQILLAKNNYTIEAQSQMVGFKSKSSFNIAFKRHTGLTPSLYIQGNS
;
A
#
# COMPACT_ATOMS: atom_id res chain seq x y z
N MET A 1 -16.60 -38.67 23.57
CA MET A 1 -16.91 -37.28 23.87
C MET A 1 -15.73 -36.46 23.35
N LEU A 2 -15.95 -35.47 22.52
CA LEU A 2 -14.90 -34.51 22.12
C LEU A 2 -14.76 -33.53 23.29
N ASP A 3 -13.70 -33.68 24.09
CA ASP A 3 -13.38 -32.72 25.13
C ASP A 3 -12.88 -31.41 24.42
N PHE A 4 -13.80 -30.49 24.18
CA PHE A 4 -13.50 -29.17 23.66
C PHE A 4 -12.89 -28.32 24.80
N ASN A 5 -11.57 -28.42 24.99
CA ASN A 5 -10.85 -27.43 25.81
C ASN A 5 -10.68 -26.15 25.04
N PHE A 6 -11.60 -25.22 25.23
CA PHE A 6 -11.55 -23.90 24.61
C PHE A 6 -10.43 -23.07 25.29
N SER A 7 -9.40 -22.70 24.51
CA SER A 7 -8.24 -21.95 24.99
C SER A 7 -8.31 -20.47 24.54
N VAL A 8 -7.44 -19.65 25.10
CA VAL A 8 -7.26 -18.24 24.69
C VAL A 8 -6.91 -18.15 23.20
N ASN A 9 -6.11 -19.11 22.68
CA ASN A 9 -5.79 -19.20 21.25
C ASN A 9 -7.03 -19.30 20.37
N HIS A 10 -8.00 -20.15 20.74
CA HIS A 10 -9.26 -20.30 20.00
C HIS A 10 -10.08 -19.01 19.99
N LEU A 11 -10.12 -18.28 21.13
CA LEU A 11 -10.82 -17.00 21.21
C LEU A 11 -10.22 -15.97 20.26
N VAL A 12 -8.88 -15.81 20.25
CA VAL A 12 -8.19 -14.86 19.37
C VAL A 12 -8.39 -15.23 17.90
N SER A 13 -8.35 -16.52 17.56
CA SER A 13 -8.63 -17.01 16.20
C SER A 13 -10.05 -16.66 15.74
N VAL A 14 -11.05 -16.88 16.60
CA VAL A 14 -12.46 -16.54 16.30
C VAL A 14 -12.63 -15.04 16.10
N LEU A 15 -11.98 -14.22 16.93
CA LEU A 15 -12.00 -12.75 16.77
C LEU A 15 -11.35 -12.32 15.45
N ALA A 16 -10.24 -12.94 15.04
CA ALA A 16 -9.59 -12.65 13.76
C ALA A 16 -10.48 -13.00 12.58
N ILE A 17 -11.13 -14.19 12.61
CA ILE A 17 -12.07 -14.63 11.57
C ILE A 17 -13.27 -13.68 11.49
N ALA A 18 -13.89 -13.36 12.63
CA ALA A 18 -15.07 -12.50 12.70
C ALA A 18 -14.76 -11.09 12.19
N SER A 19 -13.61 -10.52 12.60
CA SER A 19 -13.15 -9.21 12.13
C SER A 19 -12.93 -9.20 10.62
N GLY A 20 -12.29 -10.22 10.06
CA GLY A 20 -12.03 -10.30 8.63
C GLY A 20 -13.31 -10.45 7.81
N ILE A 21 -14.26 -11.28 8.25
CA ILE A 21 -15.58 -11.43 7.60
C ILE A 21 -16.34 -10.10 7.67
N LEU A 22 -16.34 -9.42 8.82
CA LEU A 22 -17.02 -8.15 9.02
C LEU A 22 -16.46 -7.08 8.06
N TYR A 23 -15.14 -6.90 8.00
CA TYR A 23 -14.53 -5.94 7.07
C TYR A 23 -14.75 -6.31 5.61
N ALA A 24 -14.65 -7.59 5.24
CA ALA A 24 -14.94 -8.04 3.89
C ALA A 24 -16.40 -7.71 3.49
N PHE A 25 -17.35 -7.93 4.38
CA PHE A 25 -18.75 -7.60 4.17
C PHE A 25 -18.96 -6.08 4.07
N GLN A 26 -18.44 -5.30 5.03
CA GLN A 26 -18.62 -3.85 5.06
C GLN A 26 -18.02 -3.19 3.80
N ILE A 27 -16.78 -3.53 3.44
CA ILE A 27 -16.12 -2.97 2.25
C ILE A 27 -16.81 -3.42 0.97
N GLY A 28 -17.24 -4.67 0.89
CA GLY A 28 -17.90 -5.22 -0.29
C GLY A 28 -19.34 -4.73 -0.51
N THR A 29 -20.05 -4.32 0.54
CA THR A 29 -21.48 -3.95 0.47
C THR A 29 -21.74 -2.47 0.71
N LEU A 30 -21.07 -1.87 1.71
CA LEU A 30 -21.37 -0.51 2.17
C LEU A 30 -20.55 0.56 1.48
N LYS A 31 -19.40 0.22 0.91
CA LYS A 31 -18.60 1.20 0.17
C LYS A 31 -19.32 1.62 -1.09
N LYS A 32 -19.59 2.93 -1.21
CA LYS A 32 -20.43 3.56 -2.24
C LYS A 32 -19.95 3.30 -3.68
N ASN A 33 -18.63 3.11 -3.86
CA ASN A 33 -18.02 2.76 -5.15
C ASN A 33 -17.53 1.31 -5.10
N LYS A 34 -18.25 0.40 -5.77
CA LYS A 34 -17.83 -0.99 -6.00
C LYS A 34 -16.74 -1.04 -7.08
N SER A 35 -15.57 -0.53 -6.76
CA SER A 35 -14.43 -0.51 -7.66
C SER A 35 -13.73 -1.89 -7.73
N ILE A 36 -12.90 -2.09 -8.74
CA ILE A 36 -12.18 -3.37 -8.94
C ILE A 36 -11.20 -3.61 -7.79
N GLU A 37 -10.56 -2.55 -7.27
CA GLU A 37 -9.66 -2.65 -6.13
C GLU A 37 -10.36 -3.15 -4.86
N THR A 38 -11.61 -2.74 -4.60
CA THR A 38 -12.38 -3.25 -3.45
C THR A 38 -12.62 -4.76 -3.54
N LYS A 39 -12.81 -5.32 -4.73
CA LYS A 39 -12.94 -6.76 -4.94
C LYS A 39 -11.66 -7.52 -4.57
N TYR A 40 -10.49 -7.03 -5.01
CA TYR A 40 -9.22 -7.68 -4.66
C TYR A 40 -8.95 -7.64 -3.16
N PHE A 41 -9.24 -6.51 -2.52
CA PHE A 41 -9.04 -6.37 -1.08
C PHE A 41 -10.00 -7.24 -0.26
N THR A 42 -11.29 -7.25 -0.60
CA THR A 42 -12.27 -8.11 0.09
C THR A 42 -11.92 -9.58 -0.08
N THR A 43 -11.48 -9.99 -1.28
CA THR A 43 -11.01 -11.36 -1.52
C THR A 43 -9.76 -11.66 -0.70
N PHE A 44 -8.79 -10.73 -0.61
CA PHE A 44 -7.57 -10.90 0.18
C PHE A 44 -7.88 -11.12 1.68
N ILE A 45 -8.72 -10.27 2.29
CA ILE A 45 -9.13 -10.44 3.70
C ILE A 45 -9.92 -11.73 3.90
N SER A 46 -10.81 -12.09 2.97
CA SER A 46 -11.60 -13.33 3.06
C SER A 46 -10.71 -14.56 3.02
N VAL A 47 -9.70 -14.58 2.15
CA VAL A 47 -8.72 -15.68 2.07
C VAL A 47 -7.87 -15.75 3.35
N LEU A 48 -7.45 -14.62 3.91
CA LEU A 48 -6.73 -14.56 5.19
C LEU A 48 -7.60 -15.17 6.32
N SER A 49 -8.85 -14.75 6.44
CA SER A 49 -9.79 -15.27 7.46
C SER A 49 -10.06 -16.75 7.27
N PHE A 50 -10.17 -17.22 6.03
CA PHE A 50 -10.33 -18.63 5.70
C PHE A 50 -9.12 -19.47 6.12
N ILE A 51 -7.89 -18.96 5.94
CA ILE A 51 -6.67 -19.61 6.40
C ILE A 51 -6.68 -19.77 7.94
N VAL A 52 -7.04 -18.71 8.67
CA VAL A 52 -7.15 -18.76 10.14
C VAL A 52 -8.20 -19.79 10.58
N LEU A 53 -9.35 -19.87 9.87
CA LEU A 53 -10.37 -20.88 10.12
C LEU A 53 -9.83 -22.30 9.93
N LEU A 54 -9.05 -22.55 8.87
CA LEU A 54 -8.47 -23.86 8.63
C LEU A 54 -7.43 -24.24 9.71
N PHE A 55 -6.62 -23.28 10.19
CA PHE A 55 -5.72 -23.50 11.32
C PHE A 55 -6.50 -23.81 12.61
N LEU A 56 -7.59 -23.09 12.87
CA LEU A 56 -8.45 -23.35 14.03
C LEU A 56 -9.04 -24.78 13.99
N ILE A 57 -9.47 -25.25 12.81
CA ILE A 57 -9.99 -26.61 12.65
C ILE A 57 -8.91 -27.67 12.93
N ILE A 58 -7.66 -27.42 12.53
CA ILE A 58 -6.54 -28.33 12.84
C ILE A 58 -6.27 -28.35 14.35
N ASP A 59 -6.32 -27.19 15.01
CA ASP A 59 -6.02 -27.04 16.44
C ASP A 59 -7.02 -27.80 17.33
N PHE A 60 -8.28 -27.93 16.88
CA PHE A 60 -9.27 -28.81 17.52
C PHE A 60 -8.93 -30.30 17.44
N ARG A 61 -7.77 -30.69 16.90
CA ARG A 61 -7.24 -32.07 16.86
C ARG A 61 -8.27 -33.12 16.43
N LEU A 62 -8.99 -32.84 15.37
CA LEU A 62 -9.84 -33.84 14.73
C LEU A 62 -8.94 -35.00 14.27
N ASN A 63 -9.03 -36.13 14.95
CA ASN A 63 -8.12 -37.29 14.84
C ASN A 63 -8.30 -38.09 13.54
N ILE A 64 -8.66 -37.40 12.45
CA ILE A 64 -8.92 -37.99 11.15
C ILE A 64 -7.76 -37.60 10.20
N LYS A 65 -6.77 -38.52 10.00
CA LYS A 65 -5.60 -38.29 9.16
C LYS A 65 -5.92 -37.77 7.76
N ILE A 66 -7.01 -38.25 7.14
CA ILE A 66 -7.47 -37.84 5.82
C ILE A 66 -7.91 -36.35 5.84
N LEU A 67 -8.68 -35.98 6.84
CA LEU A 67 -9.19 -34.60 6.99
C LEU A 67 -8.04 -33.64 7.20
N ASN A 68 -7.06 -33.98 8.05
CA ASN A 68 -5.89 -33.14 8.29
C ASN A 68 -5.06 -32.92 7.02
N LEU A 69 -4.84 -33.97 6.20
CA LEU A 69 -4.12 -33.82 4.93
C LEU A 69 -4.85 -32.92 3.94
N SER A 70 -6.18 -33.07 3.87
CA SER A 70 -7.01 -32.20 3.00
C SER A 70 -7.00 -30.75 3.46
N ILE A 71 -7.06 -30.49 4.78
CA ILE A 71 -7.02 -29.14 5.34
C ILE A 71 -5.67 -28.49 5.04
N VAL A 72 -4.55 -29.20 5.23
CA VAL A 72 -3.21 -28.68 4.88
C VAL A 72 -3.14 -28.32 3.40
N PHE A 73 -3.71 -29.14 2.51
CA PHE A 73 -3.81 -28.82 1.08
C PHE A 73 -4.57 -27.49 0.84
N PHE A 74 -5.73 -27.31 1.47
CA PHE A 74 -6.51 -26.06 1.33
C PHE A 74 -5.79 -24.86 1.89
N ILE A 75 -5.05 -24.99 3.00
CA ILE A 75 -4.20 -23.92 3.54
C ILE A 75 -3.14 -23.52 2.52
N LEU A 76 -2.37 -24.48 2.01
CA LEU A 76 -1.30 -24.23 1.05
C LEU A 76 -1.81 -23.58 -0.24
N SER A 77 -2.93 -24.09 -0.77
CA SER A 77 -3.57 -23.51 -1.96
C SER A 77 -4.06 -22.08 -1.73
N SER A 78 -4.64 -21.80 -0.55
CA SER A 78 -5.14 -20.47 -0.18
C SER A 78 -4.00 -19.47 0.03
N VAL A 79 -2.90 -19.89 0.65
CA VAL A 79 -1.73 -19.04 0.89
C VAL A 79 -1.08 -18.61 -0.43
N LEU A 80 -1.11 -19.45 -1.48
CA LEU A 80 -0.61 -19.10 -2.81
C LEU A 80 -1.42 -18.00 -3.51
N LEU A 81 -2.67 -17.75 -3.11
CA LEU A 81 -3.50 -16.69 -3.67
C LEU A 81 -3.21 -15.31 -3.07
N LEU A 82 -2.64 -15.25 -1.87
CA LEU A 82 -2.41 -13.98 -1.17
C LEU A 82 -1.46 -13.03 -1.88
N PRO A 83 -0.26 -13.45 -2.39
CA PRO A 83 0.69 -12.53 -3.02
C PRO A 83 0.12 -11.80 -4.24
N PRO A 84 -0.50 -12.50 -5.23
CA PRO A 84 -1.09 -11.81 -6.37
C PRO A 84 -2.29 -10.93 -5.99
N LEU A 85 -3.12 -11.32 -5.01
CA LEU A 85 -4.23 -10.51 -4.52
C LEU A 85 -3.75 -9.19 -3.90
N MET A 86 -2.73 -9.26 -3.01
CA MET A 86 -2.14 -8.07 -2.40
C MET A 86 -1.58 -7.12 -3.47
N TRP A 87 -0.79 -7.64 -4.42
CA TRP A 87 -0.21 -6.81 -5.47
C TRP A 87 -1.26 -6.21 -6.39
N LEU A 88 -2.28 -6.97 -6.82
CA LEU A 88 -3.36 -6.46 -7.66
C LEU A 88 -4.13 -5.35 -6.94
N TYR A 89 -4.37 -5.49 -5.65
CA TYR A 89 -4.97 -4.44 -4.84
C TYR A 89 -4.10 -3.18 -4.84
N VAL A 90 -2.81 -3.30 -4.50
CA VAL A 90 -1.86 -2.17 -4.51
C VAL A 90 -1.80 -1.52 -5.89
N LYS A 91 -1.70 -2.33 -6.95
CA LYS A 91 -1.66 -1.84 -8.33
C LYS A 91 -2.91 -1.05 -8.70
N LYS A 92 -4.10 -1.56 -8.38
CA LYS A 92 -5.37 -0.91 -8.74
C LYS A 92 -5.63 0.37 -7.94
N ILE A 93 -5.15 0.45 -6.71
CA ILE A 93 -5.22 1.68 -5.90
C ILE A 93 -4.31 2.79 -6.46
N ILE A 94 -3.14 2.40 -7.02
CA ILE A 94 -2.14 3.31 -7.54
C ILE A 94 -2.43 3.73 -8.99
N SER A 95 -2.87 2.79 -9.83
CA SER A 95 -3.15 3.03 -11.23
C SER A 95 -4.50 2.44 -11.62
N GLN A 96 -5.38 3.28 -12.15
CA GLN A 96 -6.69 2.86 -12.64
C GLN A 96 -6.64 2.18 -14.02
N GLU A 97 -5.45 1.83 -14.52
CA GLU A 97 -5.33 1.19 -15.82
C GLU A 97 -5.97 -0.21 -15.85
N ASP A 98 -7.05 -0.33 -16.60
CA ASP A 98 -7.81 -1.58 -16.80
C ASP A 98 -7.17 -2.58 -17.79
N LYS A 99 -6.00 -2.24 -18.35
CA LYS A 99 -5.43 -2.96 -19.51
C LYS A 99 -4.69 -4.26 -19.17
N VAL A 100 -4.57 -4.66 -17.91
CA VAL A 100 -3.83 -5.86 -17.53
C VAL A 100 -4.77 -7.05 -17.44
N LYS A 101 -4.36 -8.16 -18.06
CA LYS A 101 -5.01 -9.47 -17.90
C LYS A 101 -4.80 -9.99 -16.47
N ASP A 102 -5.49 -9.41 -15.50
CA ASP A 102 -5.32 -9.68 -14.05
C ASP A 102 -5.40 -11.18 -13.71
N LYS A 103 -6.21 -11.94 -14.48
CA LYS A 103 -6.39 -13.38 -14.28
C LYS A 103 -5.11 -14.20 -14.48
N VAL A 104 -4.16 -13.72 -15.27
CA VAL A 104 -2.88 -14.44 -15.55
C VAL A 104 -2.06 -14.65 -14.28
N HIS A 105 -2.16 -13.74 -13.32
CA HIS A 105 -1.41 -13.80 -12.07
C HIS A 105 -1.87 -14.93 -11.12
N PHE A 106 -3.06 -15.49 -11.33
CA PHE A 106 -3.58 -16.61 -10.54
C PHE A 106 -3.24 -17.97 -11.15
N TYR A 107 -2.85 -18.05 -12.44
CA TYR A 107 -2.57 -19.32 -13.08
C TYR A 107 -1.51 -20.17 -12.39
N PRO A 108 -0.34 -19.64 -11.93
CA PRO A 108 0.63 -20.46 -11.22
C PRO A 108 0.03 -21.12 -9.96
N SER A 109 -0.73 -20.36 -9.16
CA SER A 109 -1.38 -20.87 -7.96
C SER A 109 -2.42 -21.95 -8.28
N ILE A 110 -3.23 -21.74 -9.31
CA ILE A 110 -4.27 -22.68 -9.72
C ILE A 110 -3.65 -23.99 -10.26
N ILE A 111 -2.66 -23.86 -11.15
CA ILE A 111 -2.00 -25.04 -11.76
C ILE A 111 -1.34 -25.91 -10.69
N VAL A 112 -0.57 -25.29 -9.78
CA VAL A 112 0.11 -26.05 -8.72
C VAL A 112 -0.90 -26.69 -7.76
N SER A 113 -1.99 -25.98 -7.41
CA SER A 113 -3.04 -26.53 -6.58
C SER A 113 -3.75 -27.71 -7.24
N LEU A 114 -4.01 -27.65 -8.54
CA LEU A 114 -4.58 -28.77 -9.29
C LEU A 114 -3.65 -29.98 -9.36
N ILE A 115 -2.37 -29.78 -9.58
CA ILE A 115 -1.37 -30.86 -9.57
C ILE A 115 -1.36 -31.58 -8.22
N VAL A 116 -1.31 -30.80 -7.12
CA VAL A 116 -1.31 -31.42 -5.78
C VAL A 116 -2.62 -32.13 -5.48
N LEU A 117 -3.75 -31.60 -5.91
CA LEU A 117 -5.05 -32.26 -5.76
C LEU A 117 -5.09 -33.61 -6.48
N VAL A 118 -4.61 -33.66 -7.73
CA VAL A 118 -4.53 -34.90 -8.51
C VAL A 118 -3.61 -35.93 -7.82
N LEU A 119 -2.46 -35.50 -7.28
CA LEU A 119 -1.55 -36.37 -6.55
C LEU A 119 -2.15 -36.88 -5.24
N LEU A 120 -2.94 -36.07 -4.53
CA LEU A 120 -3.67 -36.53 -3.34
C LEU A 120 -4.72 -37.58 -3.68
N ILE A 121 -5.51 -37.36 -4.73
CA ILE A 121 -6.49 -38.33 -5.20
C ILE A 121 -5.79 -39.66 -5.60
N ALA A 122 -4.70 -39.58 -6.35
CA ALA A 122 -3.91 -40.74 -6.75
C ALA A 122 -3.33 -41.50 -5.54
N PHE A 123 -2.93 -40.78 -4.48
CA PHE A 123 -2.45 -41.38 -3.22
C PHE A 123 -3.52 -42.26 -2.56
N PHE A 124 -4.79 -41.83 -2.56
CA PHE A 124 -5.88 -42.64 -1.98
C PHE A 124 -6.29 -43.82 -2.87
N LEU A 125 -6.09 -43.71 -4.17
CA LEU A 125 -6.50 -44.77 -5.12
C LEU A 125 -5.43 -45.85 -5.31
N THR A 126 -4.15 -45.57 -5.05
CA THR A 126 -3.07 -46.51 -5.30
C THR A 126 -2.67 -47.31 -4.07
N LYS A 127 -2.38 -48.61 -4.28
CA LYS A 127 -1.91 -49.52 -3.22
C LYS A 127 -0.41 -49.32 -2.88
N ASN A 128 0.36 -48.68 -3.77
CA ASN A 128 1.82 -48.46 -3.58
C ASN A 128 2.09 -47.17 -2.80
N GLN A 129 1.90 -47.23 -1.48
CA GLN A 129 2.04 -46.08 -0.59
C GLN A 129 3.45 -45.51 -0.54
N PHE A 130 4.49 -46.33 -0.74
CA PHE A 130 5.87 -45.86 -0.71
C PHE A 130 6.19 -44.90 -1.86
N PHE A 131 5.90 -45.31 -3.10
CA PHE A 131 6.13 -44.46 -4.28
C PHE A 131 5.30 -43.15 -4.20
N MET A 132 4.05 -43.26 -3.80
CA MET A 132 3.16 -42.08 -3.66
C MET A 132 3.60 -41.13 -2.54
N SER A 133 4.19 -41.64 -1.45
CA SER A 133 4.74 -40.75 -0.40
C SER A 133 5.89 -39.87 -0.90
N ILE A 134 6.72 -40.42 -1.79
CA ILE A 134 7.80 -39.64 -2.44
C ILE A 134 7.23 -38.57 -3.37
N LEU A 135 6.24 -38.91 -4.20
CA LEU A 135 5.59 -37.96 -5.09
C LEU A 135 4.94 -36.80 -4.33
N ILE A 136 4.27 -37.08 -3.21
CA ILE A 136 3.67 -36.04 -2.35
C ILE A 136 4.75 -35.12 -1.76
N LYS A 137 5.88 -35.67 -1.30
CA LYS A 137 6.99 -34.87 -0.79
C LYS A 137 7.58 -33.95 -1.86
N VAL A 138 7.76 -34.46 -3.09
CA VAL A 138 8.23 -33.65 -4.23
C VAL A 138 7.23 -32.56 -4.60
N ALA A 139 5.94 -32.89 -4.62
CA ALA A 139 4.88 -31.90 -4.87
C ALA A 139 4.83 -30.83 -3.78
N PHE A 140 4.96 -31.20 -2.52
CA PHE A 140 5.03 -30.26 -1.40
C PHE A 140 6.25 -29.34 -1.53
N LEU A 141 7.41 -29.87 -1.85
CA LEU A 141 8.62 -29.07 -2.07
C LEU A 141 8.43 -28.10 -3.24
N SER A 142 7.81 -28.53 -4.35
CA SER A 142 7.51 -27.64 -5.49
C SER A 142 6.55 -26.52 -5.11
N LEU A 143 5.55 -26.80 -4.28
CA LEU A 143 4.64 -25.81 -3.71
C LEU A 143 5.40 -24.74 -2.91
N VAL A 144 6.30 -25.17 -2.03
CA VAL A 144 7.12 -24.25 -1.20
C VAL A 144 8.00 -23.37 -2.08
N VAL A 145 8.65 -23.95 -3.11
CA VAL A 145 9.48 -23.18 -4.05
C VAL A 145 8.64 -22.14 -4.81
N VAL A 146 7.50 -22.55 -5.37
CA VAL A 146 6.58 -21.60 -6.06
C VAL A 146 6.09 -20.51 -5.12
N PHE A 147 5.75 -20.85 -3.88
CA PHE A 147 5.33 -19.90 -2.86
C PHE A 147 6.42 -18.85 -2.58
N ILE A 148 7.67 -19.29 -2.38
CA ILE A 148 8.80 -18.38 -2.13
C ILE A 148 9.01 -17.44 -3.33
N LEU A 149 9.07 -17.99 -4.55
CA LEU A 149 9.29 -17.20 -5.75
C LEU A 149 8.15 -16.20 -6.01
N GLN A 150 6.89 -16.61 -5.82
CA GLN A 150 5.76 -15.71 -5.92
C GLN A 150 5.82 -14.57 -4.89
N ASN A 151 6.14 -14.86 -3.64
CA ASN A 151 6.24 -13.84 -2.61
C ASN A 151 7.34 -12.83 -2.95
N ILE A 152 8.55 -13.27 -3.30
CA ILE A 152 9.64 -12.37 -3.69
C ILE A 152 9.19 -11.48 -4.86
N TYR A 153 8.61 -12.06 -5.89
CA TYR A 153 8.16 -11.33 -7.09
C TYR A 153 7.08 -10.28 -6.79
N TYR A 154 6.00 -10.66 -6.10
CA TYR A 154 4.87 -9.76 -5.86
C TYR A 154 5.14 -8.72 -4.76
N ILE A 155 5.95 -9.04 -3.75
CA ILE A 155 6.43 -8.05 -2.77
C ILE A 155 7.31 -7.00 -3.47
N TYR A 156 8.24 -7.43 -4.32
CA TYR A 156 9.06 -6.52 -5.13
C TYR A 156 8.20 -5.60 -5.99
N LEU A 157 7.22 -6.14 -6.72
CA LEU A 157 6.31 -5.34 -7.54
C LEU A 157 5.47 -4.35 -6.71
N SER A 158 5.01 -4.76 -5.54
CA SER A 158 4.22 -3.91 -4.64
C SER A 158 5.05 -2.75 -4.09
N ILE A 159 6.28 -3.02 -3.67
CA ILE A 159 7.21 -1.98 -3.19
C ILE A 159 7.56 -1.01 -4.33
N LYS A 160 7.91 -1.53 -5.51
CA LYS A 160 8.22 -0.72 -6.68
C LYS A 160 7.05 0.17 -7.10
N GLY A 161 5.83 -0.38 -7.08
CA GLY A 161 4.61 0.37 -7.36
C GLY A 161 4.39 1.50 -6.34
N TYR A 162 4.49 1.18 -5.05
CA TYR A 162 4.35 2.15 -3.97
C TYR A 162 5.36 3.30 -4.06
N LEU A 163 6.65 2.99 -4.28
CA LEU A 163 7.70 4.01 -4.39
C LEU A 163 7.48 4.93 -5.59
N ARG A 164 7.13 4.37 -6.75
CA ARG A 164 6.80 5.16 -7.95
C ARG A 164 5.57 6.06 -7.74
N HIS A 165 4.55 5.55 -7.04
CA HIS A 165 3.38 6.35 -6.72
C HIS A 165 3.72 7.52 -5.80
N ARG A 166 4.51 7.29 -4.76
CA ARG A 166 4.98 8.32 -3.84
C ARG A 166 5.76 9.43 -4.58
N GLU A 167 6.68 9.06 -5.46
CA GLU A 167 7.42 9.98 -6.29
C GLU A 167 6.48 10.84 -7.15
N LYS A 168 5.50 10.21 -7.80
CA LYS A 168 4.50 10.91 -8.62
C LYS A 168 3.62 11.88 -7.80
N ILE A 169 3.28 11.55 -6.56
CA ILE A 169 2.54 12.46 -5.67
C ILE A 169 3.40 13.69 -5.35
N GLU A 170 4.66 13.51 -4.98
CA GLU A 170 5.59 14.60 -4.67
C GLU A 170 5.81 15.54 -5.87
N GLU A 171 5.66 15.03 -7.10
CA GLU A 171 5.72 15.84 -8.33
C GLU A 171 4.41 16.55 -8.68
N THR A 172 3.28 16.10 -8.16
CA THR A 172 1.97 16.53 -8.64
C THR A 172 1.23 17.44 -7.66
N TYR A 173 1.31 17.15 -6.36
CA TYR A 173 0.51 17.82 -5.33
C TYR A 173 1.38 18.59 -4.36
N SER A 174 0.93 19.77 -3.96
CA SER A 174 1.59 20.55 -2.90
C SER A 174 1.24 20.03 -1.50
N TYR A 175 0.31 19.09 -1.39
CA TYR A 175 -0.11 18.43 -0.15
C TYR A 175 -0.16 16.91 -0.39
N SER A 176 0.23 16.12 0.59
CA SER A 176 0.29 14.66 0.48
C SER A 176 -0.74 13.93 1.32
N GLU A 177 -1.38 14.57 2.30
CA GLU A 177 -2.15 13.89 3.34
C GLU A 177 -3.39 13.15 2.85
N ASP A 178 -4.16 13.70 1.90
CA ASP A 178 -5.35 13.04 1.37
C ASP A 178 -5.03 12.01 0.29
N VAL A 179 -3.82 12.08 -0.26
CA VAL A 179 -3.36 11.25 -1.37
C VAL A 179 -2.30 10.23 -0.89
N ASP A 180 -1.82 10.39 0.36
CA ASP A 180 -0.79 9.53 0.93
C ASP A 180 -1.34 8.12 1.20
N LEU A 181 -0.77 7.17 0.49
CA LEU A 181 -0.99 5.74 0.68
C LEU A 181 0.00 5.15 1.70
N SER A 182 0.42 5.91 2.72
CA SER A 182 1.38 5.44 3.74
C SER A 182 0.94 4.13 4.41
N TRP A 183 -0.37 3.93 4.58
CA TRP A 183 -0.93 2.70 5.12
C TRP A 183 -0.69 1.47 4.21
N VAL A 184 -0.50 1.65 2.89
CA VAL A 184 -0.10 0.57 1.96
C VAL A 184 1.29 0.04 2.30
N LYS A 185 2.19 0.89 2.80
CA LYS A 185 3.47 0.44 3.35
C LYS A 185 3.26 -0.54 4.51
N VAL A 186 2.33 -0.22 5.41
CA VAL A 186 2.01 -1.10 6.55
C VAL A 186 1.30 -2.38 6.07
N LEU A 187 0.47 -2.31 5.02
CA LEU A 187 -0.09 -3.49 4.39
C LEU A 187 1.01 -4.46 3.90
N ILE A 188 2.02 -3.95 3.21
CA ILE A 188 3.13 -4.76 2.68
C ILE A 188 3.99 -5.31 3.83
N ILE A 189 4.38 -4.48 4.81
CA ILE A 189 5.18 -4.90 5.97
C ILE A 189 4.42 -5.93 6.80
N GLY A 190 3.14 -5.69 7.09
CA GLY A 190 2.30 -6.62 7.85
C GLY A 190 2.14 -7.96 7.15
N TYR A 191 2.05 -7.96 5.81
CA TYR A 191 2.06 -9.19 5.04
C TYR A 191 3.38 -9.96 5.17
N VAL A 192 4.53 -9.28 5.10
CA VAL A 192 5.84 -9.91 5.32
C VAL A 192 5.96 -10.45 6.75
N THR A 193 5.48 -9.71 7.75
CA THR A 193 5.43 -10.15 9.15
C THR A 193 4.55 -11.39 9.31
N PHE A 194 3.40 -11.45 8.63
CA PHE A 194 2.53 -12.63 8.59
C PHE A 194 3.26 -13.87 8.04
N ILE A 195 3.98 -13.73 6.90
CA ILE A 195 4.77 -14.83 6.34
C ILE A 195 5.86 -15.28 7.31
N ALA A 196 6.59 -14.35 7.93
CA ALA A 196 7.64 -14.66 8.91
C ALA A 196 7.05 -15.38 10.14
N SER A 197 5.88 -14.99 10.61
CA SER A 197 5.22 -15.59 11.78
C SER A 197 4.83 -17.06 11.52
N ILE A 198 4.50 -17.45 10.29
CA ILE A 198 4.25 -18.86 9.93
C ILE A 198 5.50 -19.70 10.20
N ILE A 199 6.69 -19.19 9.86
CA ILE A 199 7.96 -19.90 10.09
C ILE A 199 8.23 -20.04 11.60
N VAL A 200 8.01 -18.96 12.35
CA VAL A 200 8.21 -18.94 13.80
C VAL A 200 7.32 -19.95 14.52
N VAL A 201 6.04 -19.99 14.18
CA VAL A 201 5.08 -20.93 14.80
C VAL A 201 5.45 -22.39 14.51
N ASN A 202 5.94 -22.68 13.30
CA ASN A 202 6.37 -24.04 12.98
C ASN A 202 7.70 -24.45 13.65
N TYR A 203 8.53 -23.49 14.08
CA TYR A 203 9.79 -23.76 14.78
C TYR A 203 9.61 -23.85 16.31
N PHE A 204 8.78 -22.96 16.88
CA PHE A 204 8.45 -22.93 18.30
C PHE A 204 7.06 -23.54 18.51
N ASP A 205 6.99 -24.85 18.61
CA ASP A 205 5.73 -25.55 18.89
C ASP A 205 5.26 -25.22 20.32
N GLY A 206 4.05 -24.64 20.44
CA GLY A 206 3.47 -24.31 21.73
C GLY A 206 2.25 -23.39 21.67
N GLU A 207 1.43 -23.43 22.72
CA GLU A 207 0.21 -22.61 22.80
C GLU A 207 0.51 -21.12 22.75
N ILE A 208 1.62 -20.68 23.38
CA ILE A 208 2.03 -19.27 23.43
C ILE A 208 2.38 -18.76 22.01
N SER A 209 3.12 -19.52 21.21
CA SER A 209 3.46 -19.14 19.83
C SER A 209 2.22 -19.03 18.94
N ASN A 210 1.26 -19.92 19.12
CA ASN A 210 -0.03 -19.88 18.39
C ASN A 210 -0.86 -18.65 18.78
N ILE A 211 -0.90 -18.27 20.06
CA ILE A 211 -1.58 -17.06 20.52
C ILE A 211 -0.94 -15.82 19.89
N PHE A 212 0.39 -15.69 19.90
CA PHE A 212 1.09 -14.56 19.27
C PHE A 212 0.82 -14.49 17.75
N PHE A 213 0.84 -15.62 17.06
CA PHE A 213 0.53 -15.70 15.63
C PHE A 213 -0.88 -15.17 15.34
N ASN A 214 -1.89 -15.67 16.04
CA ASN A 214 -3.27 -15.26 15.84
C ASN A 214 -3.50 -13.79 16.23
N LEU A 215 -2.80 -13.29 17.27
CA LEU A 215 -2.85 -11.89 17.66
C LEU A 215 -2.27 -10.96 16.58
N ILE A 216 -1.13 -11.33 15.99
CA ILE A 216 -0.53 -10.59 14.87
C ILE A 216 -1.53 -10.49 13.71
N ILE A 217 -2.17 -11.59 13.35
CA ILE A 217 -3.17 -11.62 12.27
C ILE A 217 -4.39 -10.76 12.61
N LEU A 218 -4.91 -10.86 13.84
CA LEU A 218 -6.04 -10.07 14.31
C LEU A 218 -5.75 -8.56 14.18
N VAL A 219 -4.61 -8.10 14.72
CA VAL A 219 -4.19 -6.70 14.65
C VAL A 219 -4.00 -6.26 13.20
N TYR A 220 -3.40 -7.11 12.39
CA TYR A 220 -3.19 -6.84 10.97
C TYR A 220 -4.53 -6.68 10.22
N ILE A 221 -5.47 -7.59 10.39
CA ILE A 221 -6.81 -7.53 9.75
C ILE A 221 -7.55 -6.26 10.18
N ILE A 222 -7.55 -5.92 11.47
CA ILE A 222 -8.22 -4.71 11.98
C ILE A 222 -7.59 -3.47 11.37
N TYR A 223 -6.26 -3.37 11.36
CA TYR A 223 -5.55 -2.21 10.83
C TYR A 223 -5.83 -2.00 9.33
N ILE A 224 -5.62 -3.03 8.51
CA ILE A 224 -5.81 -2.91 7.05
C ILE A 224 -7.28 -2.70 6.69
N GLY A 225 -8.21 -3.37 7.39
CA GLY A 225 -9.64 -3.22 7.18
C GLY A 225 -10.12 -1.81 7.48
N HIS A 226 -9.69 -1.25 8.62
CA HIS A 226 -10.04 0.12 9.01
C HIS A 226 -9.52 1.17 8.00
N ASN A 227 -8.25 1.06 7.57
CA ASN A 227 -7.68 2.00 6.60
C ASN A 227 -8.30 1.85 5.21
N ALA A 228 -8.59 0.62 4.77
CA ALA A 228 -9.27 0.40 3.50
C ALA A 228 -10.71 0.93 3.48
N MET A 229 -11.40 0.96 4.63
CA MET A 229 -12.72 1.62 4.75
C MET A 229 -12.62 3.13 4.62
N LYS A 230 -11.61 3.75 5.26
CA LYS A 230 -11.37 5.20 5.21
C LYS A 230 -10.90 5.68 3.84
N GLN A 231 -10.26 4.78 3.08
CA GLN A 231 -9.76 5.11 1.76
C GLN A 231 -10.95 5.39 0.84
N ASP A 232 -11.29 6.65 0.62
CA ASP A 232 -12.11 7.04 -0.52
C ASP A 232 -11.33 6.65 -1.78
N SER A 233 -12.04 6.13 -2.79
CA SER A 233 -11.43 5.90 -4.09
C SER A 233 -10.75 7.22 -4.46
N ILE A 234 -9.42 7.23 -4.41
CA ILE A 234 -8.67 8.32 -4.96
C ILE A 234 -9.07 8.32 -6.43
N SER A 235 -10.05 9.14 -6.78
CA SER A 235 -10.23 9.59 -8.15
C SER A 235 -9.02 10.48 -8.44
N VAL A 236 -7.85 9.83 -8.33
CA VAL A 236 -6.60 10.40 -8.69
C VAL A 236 -6.69 10.61 -10.16
N LEU A 237 -6.91 11.87 -10.45
CA LEU A 237 -6.45 12.40 -11.70
C LEU A 237 -7.16 11.78 -12.91
N ASP A 238 -8.32 12.31 -13.21
CA ASP A 238 -8.71 12.59 -14.58
C ASP A 238 -7.73 13.57 -15.25
N GLY A 239 -6.44 13.28 -15.09
CA GLY A 239 -5.40 13.57 -16.04
C GLY A 239 -5.48 12.51 -17.11
N LYS A 240 -6.57 12.51 -17.89
CA LYS A 240 -6.59 11.81 -19.17
C LYS A 240 -5.28 12.14 -19.88
N ASN A 241 -4.48 11.08 -20.12
CA ASN A 241 -3.35 11.06 -21.04
C ASN A 241 -2.05 11.76 -20.57
N ILE A 242 -1.41 11.20 -19.56
CA ILE A 242 0.06 11.15 -19.59
C ILE A 242 0.41 9.68 -19.82
N SER A 243 0.57 9.31 -21.10
CA SER A 243 1.14 8.02 -21.46
C SER A 243 2.58 7.95 -20.93
N ASP A 244 2.93 6.86 -20.24
CA ASP A 244 4.30 6.56 -19.78
C ASP A 244 5.34 6.51 -20.93
N SER A 245 4.93 6.68 -22.19
CA SER A 245 5.78 6.70 -23.37
C SER A 245 6.60 7.95 -23.55
N ASP A 246 6.33 9.03 -22.79
CA ASP A 246 6.98 10.34 -23.00
C ASP A 246 8.14 10.64 -22.05
N TYR A 247 8.53 9.70 -21.18
CA TYR A 247 9.73 9.83 -20.34
C TYR A 247 11.02 9.40 -21.02
N GLN A 248 11.10 9.46 -22.35
CA GLN A 248 12.40 9.36 -23.01
C GLN A 248 13.16 10.69 -22.83
N LYS A 249 14.29 10.58 -22.16
CA LYS A 249 15.32 11.61 -22.06
C LYS A 249 15.78 12.05 -23.46
N ASP A 250 15.09 12.99 -24.06
CA ASP A 250 15.66 13.71 -25.20
C ASP A 250 16.71 14.71 -24.70
N LYS A 251 17.96 14.35 -24.89
CA LYS A 251 19.15 15.12 -24.54
C LYS A 251 19.40 16.35 -25.42
N ASN A 252 18.53 16.64 -26.36
CA ASN A 252 18.66 17.79 -27.26
C ASN A 252 17.48 18.75 -27.08
N ILE A 253 17.55 19.59 -26.04
CA ILE A 253 16.68 20.77 -25.93
C ILE A 253 16.99 21.68 -27.11
N SER A 254 16.06 21.86 -28.06
CA SER A 254 16.22 22.84 -29.09
C SER A 254 16.24 24.26 -28.50
N GLU A 255 16.93 25.23 -29.14
CA GLU A 255 16.95 26.65 -28.69
C GLU A 255 15.52 27.21 -28.48
N ALA A 256 14.57 26.78 -29.29
CA ALA A 256 13.16 27.14 -29.13
C ALA A 256 12.55 26.65 -27.82
N GLN A 257 12.91 25.44 -27.37
CA GLN A 257 12.44 24.85 -26.14
C GLN A 257 13.07 25.54 -24.91
N ALA A 258 14.32 25.92 -25.00
CA ALA A 258 15.01 26.71 -23.96
C ALA A 258 14.30 28.05 -23.74
N LYS A 259 13.96 28.78 -24.80
CA LYS A 259 13.21 30.06 -24.70
C LYS A 259 11.84 29.89 -24.07
N ILE A 260 11.14 28.77 -24.33
CA ILE A 260 9.86 28.46 -23.69
C ILE A 260 10.05 28.20 -22.19
N PHE A 261 11.10 27.48 -21.80
CA PHE A 261 11.41 27.20 -20.39
C PHE A 261 11.81 28.47 -19.63
N ASP A 262 12.61 29.31 -20.20
CA ASP A 262 12.98 30.62 -19.62
C ASP A 262 11.74 31.48 -19.37
N LYS A 263 10.81 31.51 -20.34
CA LYS A 263 9.54 32.22 -20.19
C LYS A 263 8.69 31.62 -19.05
N ILE A 264 8.50 30.28 -19.03
CA ILE A 264 7.74 29.62 -17.95
C ILE A 264 8.37 29.90 -16.59
N LYS A 265 9.70 29.90 -16.49
CA LYS A 265 10.44 30.22 -15.27
C LYS A 265 10.17 31.63 -14.79
N ALA A 266 10.25 32.63 -15.67
CA ALA A 266 9.96 34.01 -15.34
C ALA A 266 8.53 34.19 -14.89
N ASP A 267 7.56 33.74 -15.68
CA ASP A 267 6.11 33.80 -15.35
C ASP A 267 5.80 33.06 -14.03
N LEU A 268 6.46 31.93 -13.74
CA LEU A 268 6.32 31.19 -12.49
C LEU A 268 6.79 32.02 -11.28
N LEU A 269 7.97 32.63 -11.37
CA LEU A 269 8.51 33.44 -10.25
C LEU A 269 7.64 34.66 -9.99
N ASP A 270 7.15 35.33 -11.03
CA ASP A 270 6.27 36.48 -10.91
C ASP A 270 4.95 36.09 -10.24
N VAL A 271 4.30 35.02 -10.70
CA VAL A 271 3.04 34.53 -10.10
C VAL A 271 3.24 34.08 -8.64
N MET A 272 4.36 33.45 -8.31
CA MET A 272 4.65 33.05 -6.93
C MET A 272 4.79 34.24 -5.97
N VAL A 273 5.31 35.38 -6.44
CA VAL A 273 5.48 36.59 -5.62
C VAL A 273 4.20 37.43 -5.58
N GLU A 274 3.56 37.65 -6.72
CA GLU A 274 2.41 38.55 -6.84
C GLU A 274 1.10 37.92 -6.35
N GLU A 275 0.78 36.70 -6.82
CA GLU A 275 -0.48 36.05 -6.53
C GLU A 275 -0.43 35.10 -5.33
N LYS A 276 0.77 34.67 -4.91
CA LYS A 276 1.01 33.73 -3.79
C LYS A 276 0.10 32.49 -3.85
N PRO A 277 0.03 31.78 -4.98
CA PRO A 277 -0.87 30.64 -5.13
C PRO A 277 -0.56 29.51 -4.15
N TYR A 278 0.63 29.48 -3.56
CA TYR A 278 1.04 28.50 -2.56
C TYR A 278 0.24 28.60 -1.25
N LEU A 279 -0.49 29.70 -1.00
CA LEU A 279 -1.38 29.82 0.16
C LEU A 279 -2.64 28.99 0.02
N ASP A 280 -3.00 28.57 -1.21
CA ASP A 280 -4.07 27.61 -1.42
C ASP A 280 -3.61 26.19 -1.04
N HIS A 281 -4.23 25.61 -0.02
CA HIS A 281 -3.93 24.25 0.42
C HIS A 281 -4.25 23.16 -0.61
N ASN A 282 -5.11 23.43 -1.61
CA ASN A 282 -5.46 22.51 -2.69
C ASN A 282 -4.62 22.72 -3.96
N LEU A 283 -3.62 23.60 -3.93
CA LEU A 283 -2.78 23.86 -5.08
C LEU A 283 -2.13 22.55 -5.60
N ASN A 284 -2.25 22.33 -6.90
CA ASN A 284 -1.58 21.25 -7.62
C ASN A 284 -0.94 21.78 -8.91
N ILE A 285 -0.08 20.95 -9.49
CA ILE A 285 0.69 21.35 -10.68
C ILE A 285 -0.19 21.68 -11.89
N PHE A 286 -1.36 21.04 -12.01
CA PHE A 286 -2.27 21.29 -13.14
C PHE A 286 -2.93 22.66 -13.03
N THR A 287 -3.35 23.06 -11.82
CA THR A 287 -3.94 24.38 -11.59
C THR A 287 -2.92 25.48 -11.75
N LEU A 288 -1.69 25.27 -11.30
CA LEU A 288 -0.61 26.23 -11.50
C LEU A 288 -0.18 26.34 -12.97
N ALA A 289 -0.05 25.22 -13.67
CA ALA A 289 0.28 25.22 -15.10
C ALA A 289 -0.79 25.93 -15.94
N LYS A 290 -2.08 25.77 -15.59
CA LYS A 290 -3.18 26.49 -16.24
C LYS A 290 -3.08 27.99 -16.02
N ARG A 291 -2.71 28.46 -14.81
CA ARG A 291 -2.47 29.91 -14.54
C ARG A 291 -1.34 30.47 -15.39
N LEU A 292 -0.28 29.68 -15.61
CA LEU A 292 0.88 30.05 -16.41
C LEU A 292 0.69 29.83 -17.92
N ASN A 293 -0.53 29.48 -18.40
CA ASN A 293 -0.83 29.16 -19.79
C ASN A 293 0.14 28.12 -20.40
N THR A 294 0.53 27.12 -19.59
CA THR A 294 1.41 26.02 -19.96
C THR A 294 0.80 24.67 -19.59
N ASN A 295 1.49 23.58 -19.88
CA ASN A 295 1.09 22.25 -19.43
C ASN A 295 1.91 21.80 -18.21
N SER A 296 1.35 20.87 -17.45
CA SER A 296 1.97 20.35 -16.23
C SER A 296 3.33 19.67 -16.47
N LYS A 297 3.56 19.09 -17.66
CA LYS A 297 4.81 18.44 -18.03
C LYS A 297 5.94 19.48 -18.14
N TYR A 298 5.70 20.57 -18.87
CA TYR A 298 6.69 21.64 -19.02
C TYR A 298 6.97 22.33 -17.68
N LEU A 299 5.91 22.61 -16.90
CA LEU A 299 6.09 23.20 -15.58
C LEU A 299 6.90 22.29 -14.64
N SER A 300 6.62 20.97 -14.62
CA SER A 300 7.41 20.01 -13.85
C SER A 300 8.87 19.96 -14.29
N GLN A 301 9.13 19.98 -15.62
CA GLN A 301 10.48 20.00 -16.15
C GLN A 301 11.23 21.27 -15.73
N VAL A 302 10.60 22.44 -15.83
CA VAL A 302 11.19 23.72 -15.40
C VAL A 302 11.52 23.68 -13.90
N ILE A 303 10.58 23.23 -13.05
CA ILE A 303 10.84 23.14 -11.60
C ILE A 303 11.99 22.17 -11.30
N ASN A 304 12.02 21.01 -11.95
CA ASN A 304 13.07 20.03 -11.72
C ASN A 304 14.44 20.47 -12.24
N GLN A 305 14.51 21.05 -13.44
CA GLN A 305 15.77 21.42 -14.09
C GLN A 305 16.36 22.70 -13.54
N GLU A 306 15.52 23.73 -13.33
CA GLU A 306 15.97 25.05 -12.93
C GLU A 306 16.15 25.22 -11.43
N PHE A 307 15.31 24.54 -10.62
CA PHE A 307 15.35 24.66 -9.16
C PHE A 307 15.84 23.38 -8.47
N ASN A 308 16.04 22.27 -9.20
CA ASN A 308 16.43 20.96 -8.67
C ASN A 308 15.52 20.49 -7.54
N LYS A 309 14.20 20.70 -7.69
CA LYS A 309 13.17 20.40 -6.68
C LYS A 309 11.99 19.71 -7.32
N SER A 310 11.29 18.85 -6.53
CA SER A 310 9.94 18.43 -6.91
C SER A 310 8.94 19.56 -6.69
N PHE A 311 7.76 19.49 -7.31
CA PHE A 311 6.70 20.49 -7.15
C PHE A 311 6.35 20.74 -5.68
N VAL A 312 6.19 19.67 -4.88
CA VAL A 312 5.93 19.79 -3.44
C VAL A 312 7.01 20.57 -2.71
N HIS A 313 8.28 20.26 -2.99
CA HIS A 313 9.40 20.93 -2.34
C HIS A 313 9.50 22.40 -2.73
N PHE A 314 9.27 22.71 -4.00
CA PHE A 314 9.25 24.07 -4.51
C PHE A 314 8.15 24.91 -3.83
N ILE A 315 6.92 24.41 -3.78
CA ILE A 315 5.80 25.10 -3.13
C ILE A 315 6.02 25.23 -1.62
N ASN A 316 6.48 24.16 -0.96
CA ASN A 316 6.68 24.20 0.48
C ASN A 316 7.77 25.19 0.92
N GLU A 317 8.76 25.44 0.10
CA GLU A 317 9.79 26.46 0.38
C GLU A 317 9.15 27.83 0.55
N TYR A 318 8.30 28.29 -0.37
CA TYR A 318 7.57 29.55 -0.26
C TYR A 318 6.69 29.59 0.99
N ARG A 319 5.97 28.50 1.25
CA ARG A 319 5.13 28.38 2.46
C ARG A 319 5.93 28.51 3.75
N ILE A 320 7.13 27.88 3.80
CA ILE A 320 7.98 27.92 4.99
C ILE A 320 8.62 29.30 5.17
N GLU A 321 9.02 29.99 4.09
CA GLU A 321 9.53 31.36 4.21
C GLU A 321 8.46 32.32 4.77
N ASP A 322 7.21 32.27 4.29
CA ASP A 322 6.12 33.04 4.89
C ASP A 322 5.83 32.59 6.34
N ALA A 323 5.91 31.28 6.63
CA ALA A 323 5.70 30.77 7.99
C ALA A 323 6.73 31.29 8.98
N LYS A 324 8.01 31.40 8.61
CA LYS A 324 9.06 31.96 9.48
C LYS A 324 8.70 33.36 9.95
N GLN A 325 8.17 34.20 9.07
CA GLN A 325 7.75 35.55 9.41
C GLN A 325 6.56 35.55 10.37
N ILE A 326 5.54 34.71 10.09
CA ILE A 326 4.33 34.63 10.92
C ILE A 326 4.63 34.06 12.32
N LEU A 327 5.53 33.07 12.40
CA LEU A 327 5.94 32.44 13.67
C LEU A 327 6.67 33.40 14.61
N LEU A 328 7.47 34.33 14.05
CA LEU A 328 8.22 35.33 14.83
C LEU A 328 7.38 36.59 15.12
N ALA A 329 6.28 36.79 14.41
CA ALA A 329 5.35 37.86 14.72
C ALA A 329 4.69 37.60 16.10
N LYS A 330 4.72 38.61 16.99
CA LYS A 330 4.04 38.54 18.31
C LYS A 330 2.53 38.53 18.10
N ASN A 331 1.99 37.35 17.82
CA ASN A 331 0.56 37.12 17.64
C ASN A 331 0.08 35.97 18.57
N ASN A 332 -1.24 35.94 18.82
CA ASN A 332 -1.85 34.93 19.70
C ASN A 332 -2.34 33.66 18.93
N TYR A 333 -1.88 33.45 17.70
CA TYR A 333 -2.30 32.31 16.94
C TYR A 333 -1.53 31.03 17.33
N THR A 334 -2.24 29.90 17.35
CA THR A 334 -1.60 28.59 17.53
C THR A 334 -0.76 28.23 16.30
N ILE A 335 0.27 27.40 16.49
CA ILE A 335 1.09 26.89 15.37
C ILE A 335 0.22 26.22 14.30
N GLU A 336 -0.90 25.61 14.67
CA GLU A 336 -1.84 25.02 13.75
C GLU A 336 -2.55 26.07 12.90
N ALA A 337 -3.07 27.14 13.50
CA ALA A 337 -3.67 28.24 12.78
C ALA A 337 -2.67 28.92 11.84
N GLN A 338 -1.43 29.15 12.31
CA GLN A 338 -0.36 29.71 11.50
C GLN A 338 0.02 28.82 10.32
N SER A 339 0.01 27.48 10.51
CA SER A 339 0.27 26.54 9.42
C SER A 339 -0.80 26.59 8.32
N GLN A 340 -2.07 26.76 8.69
CA GLN A 340 -3.17 26.90 7.74
C GLN A 340 -3.09 28.23 6.96
N MET A 341 -2.67 29.32 7.61
CA MET A 341 -2.50 30.63 6.97
C MET A 341 -1.48 30.59 5.82
N VAL A 342 -0.48 29.72 5.92
CA VAL A 342 0.55 29.57 4.86
C VAL A 342 0.24 28.42 3.90
N GLY A 343 -0.98 27.89 3.90
CA GLY A 343 -1.46 26.92 2.92
C GLY A 343 -1.18 25.45 3.26
N PHE A 344 -0.80 25.12 4.50
CA PHE A 344 -0.75 23.70 4.91
C PHE A 344 -2.15 23.25 5.39
N LYS A 345 -2.51 22.02 4.99
CA LYS A 345 -3.79 21.43 5.36
C LYS A 345 -3.80 20.91 6.79
N SER A 346 -2.63 20.47 7.31
CA SER A 346 -2.50 19.99 8.67
C SER A 346 -1.18 20.43 9.32
N LYS A 347 -1.22 20.45 10.66
CA LYS A 347 -0.05 20.71 11.52
C LYS A 347 1.05 19.64 11.31
N SER A 348 0.70 18.41 10.98
CA SER A 348 1.65 17.33 10.78
C SER A 348 2.52 17.57 9.55
N SER A 349 1.89 17.84 8.39
CA SER A 349 2.61 18.16 7.14
C SER A 349 3.45 19.41 7.27
N PHE A 350 2.93 20.43 7.96
CA PHE A 350 3.68 21.64 8.28
C PHE A 350 4.95 21.33 9.07
N ASN A 351 4.85 20.60 10.18
CA ASN A 351 6.00 20.26 11.02
C ASN A 351 7.08 19.49 10.27
N ILE A 352 6.68 18.55 9.42
CA ILE A 352 7.61 17.77 8.59
C ILE A 352 8.32 18.68 7.59
N ALA A 353 7.56 19.51 6.86
CA ALA A 353 8.12 20.44 5.89
C ALA A 353 9.03 21.47 6.56
N PHE A 354 8.59 22.05 7.67
CA PHE A 354 9.34 23.06 8.41
C PHE A 354 10.68 22.50 8.91
N LYS A 355 10.65 21.32 9.57
CA LYS A 355 11.89 20.68 10.03
C LYS A 355 12.84 20.30 8.87
N ARG A 356 12.29 19.90 7.74
CA ARG A 356 13.09 19.56 6.54
C ARG A 356 13.82 20.79 5.97
N HIS A 357 13.14 21.95 5.96
CA HIS A 357 13.70 23.20 5.40
C HIS A 357 14.59 23.96 6.36
N THR A 358 14.30 23.92 7.68
CA THR A 358 15.01 24.73 8.69
C THR A 358 15.94 23.91 9.58
N GLY A 359 15.82 22.59 9.59
CA GLY A 359 16.50 21.69 10.53
C GLY A 359 15.83 21.64 11.93
N LEU A 360 14.92 22.56 12.24
CA LEU A 360 14.29 22.72 13.55
C LEU A 360 12.76 22.48 13.46
N THR A 361 12.15 22.12 14.57
CA THR A 361 10.70 22.17 14.69
C THR A 361 10.23 23.62 14.83
N PRO A 362 8.97 23.97 14.44
CA PRO A 362 8.43 25.31 14.60
C PRO A 362 8.58 25.86 16.04
N SER A 363 8.32 25.03 17.05
CA SER A 363 8.45 25.43 18.46
C SER A 363 9.90 25.74 18.84
N LEU A 364 10.87 24.96 18.42
CA LEU A 364 12.29 25.20 18.66
C LEU A 364 12.78 26.44 17.88
N TYR A 365 12.26 26.67 16.68
CA TYR A 365 12.57 27.84 15.88
C TYR A 365 12.11 29.13 16.57
N ILE A 366 10.92 29.15 17.15
CA ILE A 366 10.41 30.27 17.94
C ILE A 366 11.30 30.52 19.16
N GLN A 367 11.61 29.45 19.93
CA GLN A 367 12.47 29.58 21.13
C GLN A 367 13.88 30.09 20.84
N GLY A 368 14.46 29.71 19.71
CA GLY A 368 15.81 30.14 19.34
C GLY A 368 15.90 31.55 18.74
N ASN A 369 14.75 32.16 18.36
CA ASN A 369 14.69 33.49 17.77
C ASN A 369 13.82 34.49 18.60
N SER A 370 13.36 34.10 19.80
CA SER A 370 12.70 34.93 20.78
C SER A 370 13.74 35.47 21.73
#